data_46fd4ccffe6856f5ce5624b37980a731
#
_entry.id   46fd4ccffe6856f5ce5624b37980a731
#
_cell.length_a   1.000
_cell.length_b   1.000
_cell.length_c   1.000
_cell.angle_alpha   90.00
_cell.angle_beta   90.00
_cell.angle_gamma   90.00
#
_symmetry.space_group_name_H-M   'P 1'
#
loop_
_entity.id
_entity.type
_entity.pdbx_description
1 polymer ?
#
loop_
_entity_poly.entity_id
_entity_poly.type
_entity_poly.pdbx_seq_one_letter_code
_entity_poly.pdbx_strand_id
1 'polypeptide(L)'
;MNKPHLNLWHPYAQMKHLDFVPKAKITRGSKIITEHNDVLIDGVSSWWTACHGYNHPHIIDSMNKQLQEMPHIMFGGFTHNPVERLASRLVKLFNNK
;
A
#
# COMPACT_ATOMS: atom_id res chain seq x y z
N MET A 1 0.65 23.34 -17.72
CA MET A 1 -0.09 22.08 -17.47
C MET A 1 0.83 20.91 -17.82
N ASN A 2 1.26 20.13 -16.83
CA ASN A 2 2.06 18.93 -17.09
C ASN A 2 1.16 17.90 -17.79
N LYS A 3 1.52 17.54 -19.03
CA LYS A 3 0.86 16.42 -19.71
C LYS A 3 1.08 15.16 -18.85
N PRO A 4 0.05 14.32 -18.67
CA PRO A 4 0.23 13.05 -17.97
C PRO A 4 1.32 12.23 -18.65
N HIS A 5 2.09 11.46 -17.88
CA HIS A 5 3.15 10.61 -18.43
C HIS A 5 2.54 9.62 -19.41
N LEU A 6 2.74 9.81 -20.69
CA LEU A 6 2.22 8.99 -21.79
C LEU A 6 2.64 7.51 -21.71
N ASN A 7 3.64 7.20 -20.84
CA ASN A 7 4.16 5.85 -20.64
C ASN A 7 3.41 5.06 -19.54
N LEU A 8 2.43 5.68 -18.89
CA LEU A 8 1.64 5.04 -17.83
C LEU A 8 0.20 4.85 -18.31
N TRP A 9 -0.30 3.64 -18.20
CA TRP A 9 -1.70 3.35 -18.43
C TRP A 9 -2.46 3.45 -17.11
N HIS A 10 -3.25 4.52 -16.96
CA HIS A 10 -4.00 4.74 -15.73
C HIS A 10 -5.24 3.84 -15.66
N PRO A 11 -5.50 3.17 -14.53
CA PRO A 11 -6.72 2.38 -14.34
C PRO A 11 -7.95 3.30 -14.36
N TYR A 12 -9.07 2.78 -14.86
CA TYR A 12 -10.36 3.49 -14.95
C TYR A 12 -10.29 4.84 -15.66
N ALA A 13 -9.32 5.05 -16.55
CA ALA A 13 -9.15 6.29 -17.28
C ALA A 13 -9.25 6.06 -18.79
N GLN A 14 -9.87 7.03 -19.48
CA GLN A 14 -9.82 7.11 -20.93
C GLN A 14 -8.52 7.81 -21.35
N MET A 15 -7.52 7.02 -21.78
CA MET A 15 -6.17 7.53 -22.08
C MET A 15 -6.12 8.57 -23.20
N LYS A 16 -7.09 8.53 -24.12
CA LYS A 16 -7.19 9.52 -25.23
C LYS A 16 -7.52 10.93 -24.72
N HIS A 17 -8.26 11.01 -23.61
CA HIS A 17 -8.75 12.26 -23.01
C HIS A 17 -8.42 12.27 -21.51
N LEU A 18 -7.20 11.87 -21.18
CA LEU A 18 -6.79 11.85 -19.76
C LEU A 18 -6.72 13.27 -19.21
N ASP A 19 -7.55 13.53 -18.22
CA ASP A 19 -7.54 14.77 -17.44
C ASP A 19 -6.28 14.85 -16.55
N PHE A 20 -6.11 16.00 -15.92
CA PHE A 20 -5.02 16.20 -14.97
C PHE A 20 -5.08 15.17 -13.85
N VAL A 21 -3.99 14.40 -13.68
CA VAL A 21 -3.81 13.45 -12.58
C VAL A 21 -2.84 14.05 -11.59
N PRO A 22 -3.26 14.38 -10.35
CA PRO A 22 -2.38 14.94 -9.34
C PRO A 22 -1.31 13.91 -8.95
N LYS A 23 -0.07 14.36 -8.84
CA LYS A 23 1.04 13.51 -8.45
C LYS A 23 1.24 13.54 -6.94
N ALA A 24 1.08 12.40 -6.31
CA ALA A 24 1.32 12.26 -4.88
C ALA A 24 2.82 12.32 -4.57
N LYS A 25 3.19 13.07 -3.53
CA LYS A 25 4.56 13.23 -3.03
C LYS A 25 4.76 12.51 -1.71
N ILE A 26 3.83 12.67 -0.78
CA ILE A 26 3.88 12.09 0.57
C ILE A 26 2.48 11.66 0.96
N THR A 27 2.40 10.57 1.73
CA THR A 27 1.16 10.15 2.39
C THR A 27 1.38 10.03 3.90
N ARG A 28 0.38 10.38 4.71
CA ARG A 28 0.44 10.25 6.18
C ARG A 28 -0.96 10.20 6.79
N GLY A 29 -1.23 9.18 7.60
CA GLY A 29 -2.55 8.98 8.20
C GLY A 29 -3.63 8.90 7.13
N SER A 30 -4.59 9.83 7.11
CA SER A 30 -5.63 9.93 6.07
C SER A 30 -5.31 10.93 4.96
N LYS A 31 -4.08 11.46 4.91
CA LYS A 31 -3.74 12.57 4.02
C LYS A 31 -2.81 12.13 2.89
N ILE A 32 -3.08 12.68 1.70
CA ILE A 32 -2.20 12.63 0.53
C ILE A 32 -1.72 14.04 0.26
N ILE A 33 -0.41 14.24 0.16
CA ILE A 33 0.21 15.53 -0.14
C ILE A 33 0.75 15.46 -1.56
N THR A 34 0.31 16.38 -2.42
CA THR A 34 0.71 16.46 -3.82
C THR A 34 2.09 17.11 -4.01
N GLU A 35 2.65 17.04 -5.22
CA GLU A 35 3.87 17.80 -5.58
C GLU A 35 3.71 19.29 -5.41
N HIS A 36 2.48 19.82 -5.53
CA HIS A 36 2.16 21.25 -5.33
C HIS A 36 1.86 21.60 -3.87
N ASN A 37 2.06 20.66 -2.95
CA ASN A 37 1.78 20.75 -1.52
C ASN A 37 0.28 20.89 -1.17
N ASP A 38 -0.62 20.57 -2.09
CA ASP A 38 -2.03 20.43 -1.76
C ASP A 38 -2.22 19.24 -0.81
N VAL A 39 -3.09 19.41 0.19
CA VAL A 39 -3.42 18.39 1.17
C VAL A 39 -4.79 17.83 0.87
N LEU A 40 -4.85 16.60 0.40
CA LEU A 40 -6.08 15.87 0.12
C LEU A 40 -6.39 14.89 1.24
N ILE A 41 -7.67 14.71 1.55
CA ILE A 41 -8.13 13.67 2.47
C ILE A 41 -8.54 12.45 1.65
N ASP A 42 -7.93 11.31 1.94
CA ASP A 42 -8.30 10.04 1.33
C ASP A 42 -9.45 9.38 2.10
N GLY A 43 -10.68 9.61 1.63
CA GLY A 43 -11.90 9.05 2.23
C GLY A 43 -12.16 7.58 1.90
N VAL A 44 -11.37 6.97 1.02
CA VAL A 44 -11.52 5.56 0.59
C VAL A 44 -10.34 4.69 0.98
N SER A 45 -9.39 5.22 1.78
CA SER A 45 -8.23 4.49 2.30
C SER A 45 -7.46 3.74 1.20
N SER A 46 -7.16 4.45 0.09
CA SER A 46 -6.48 3.86 -1.07
C SER A 46 -7.12 2.54 -1.53
N TRP A 47 -8.42 2.58 -1.76
CA TRP A 47 -9.23 1.40 -2.07
C TRP A 47 -9.09 0.31 -0.99
N TRP A 48 -9.26 0.70 0.27
CA TRP A 48 -9.25 -0.15 1.48
C TRP A 48 -7.88 -0.71 1.90
N THR A 49 -6.82 -0.50 1.12
CA THR A 49 -5.48 -1.00 1.47
C THR A 49 -4.84 -0.25 2.63
N ALA A 50 -5.14 1.04 2.79
CA ALA A 50 -4.62 1.88 3.87
C ALA A 50 -5.58 1.97 5.07
N CYS A 51 -6.27 0.88 5.45
CA CYS A 51 -7.30 0.86 6.50
C CYS A 51 -6.77 1.28 7.88
N HIS A 52 -5.47 1.15 8.13
CA HIS A 52 -4.80 1.63 9.36
C HIS A 52 -4.17 3.02 9.21
N GLY A 53 -4.45 3.70 8.10
CA GLY A 53 -3.80 4.94 7.69
C GLY A 53 -2.44 4.72 7.01
N TYR A 54 -2.06 5.72 6.21
CA TYR A 54 -0.76 5.72 5.56
C TYR A 54 0.38 5.82 6.56
N ASN A 55 1.44 5.08 6.33
CA ASN A 55 2.66 5.10 7.13
C ASN A 55 2.42 4.86 8.62
N HIS A 56 1.54 3.89 8.94
CA HIS A 56 1.31 3.50 10.34
C HIS A 56 2.63 3.07 10.98
N PRO A 57 3.07 3.70 12.09
CA PRO A 57 4.43 3.51 12.62
C PRO A 57 4.79 2.06 12.91
N HIS A 58 3.88 1.32 13.54
CA HIS A 58 4.09 -0.09 13.87
C HIS A 58 4.26 -0.96 12.61
N ILE A 59 3.47 -0.69 11.55
CA ILE A 59 3.55 -1.46 10.31
C ILE A 59 4.90 -1.18 9.62
N ILE A 60 5.28 0.09 9.50
CA ILE A 60 6.55 0.51 8.88
C ILE A 60 7.74 -0.08 9.64
N ASP A 61 7.74 0.00 10.98
CA ASP A 61 8.82 -0.56 11.80
C ASP A 61 8.93 -2.09 11.65
N SER A 62 7.79 -2.78 11.67
CA SER A 62 7.77 -4.25 11.48
C SER A 62 8.25 -4.67 10.10
N MET A 63 7.86 -3.92 9.05
CA MET A 63 8.33 -4.19 7.69
C MET A 63 9.83 -3.93 7.56
N ASN A 64 10.33 -2.83 8.12
CA ASN A 64 11.76 -2.50 8.08
C ASN A 64 12.60 -3.59 8.76
N LYS A 65 12.18 -4.09 9.92
CA LYS A 65 12.85 -5.20 10.61
C LYS A 65 12.88 -6.45 9.74
N GLN A 66 11.73 -6.83 9.17
CA GLN A 66 11.64 -8.01 8.31
C GLN A 66 12.48 -7.88 7.04
N LEU A 67 12.55 -6.68 6.43
CA LEU A 67 13.37 -6.42 5.25
C LEU A 67 14.87 -6.58 5.53
N GLN A 68 15.32 -6.21 6.73
CA GLN A 68 16.72 -6.40 7.14
C GLN A 68 17.08 -7.85 7.43
N GLU A 69 16.12 -8.64 7.94
CA GLU A 69 16.34 -10.06 8.23
C GLU A 69 16.22 -10.92 6.96
N MET A 70 15.12 -10.77 6.23
CA MET A 70 14.80 -11.56 5.05
C MET A 70 13.74 -10.88 4.20
N PRO A 71 14.11 -10.16 3.14
CA PRO A 71 13.15 -9.48 2.27
C PRO A 71 12.33 -10.44 1.40
N HIS A 72 12.91 -11.59 1.05
CA HIS A 72 12.27 -12.61 0.24
C HIS A 72 12.90 -13.99 0.42
N ILE A 73 12.09 -15.03 0.37
CA ILE A 73 12.49 -16.43 0.18
C ILE A 73 11.41 -17.16 -0.63
N MET A 74 11.84 -18.06 -1.52
CA MET A 74 10.91 -18.92 -2.26
C MET A 74 10.24 -19.91 -1.30
N PHE A 75 8.96 -20.23 -1.57
CA PHE A 75 8.20 -21.20 -0.77
C PHE A 75 8.49 -22.67 -1.16
N GLY A 76 9.20 -22.89 -2.25
CA GLY A 76 9.60 -24.23 -2.69
C GLY A 76 10.70 -24.83 -1.80
N GLY A 77 10.30 -25.58 -0.77
CA GLY A 77 11.18 -26.24 0.18
C GLY A 77 11.56 -25.42 1.42
N PHE A 78 11.07 -24.19 1.56
CA PHE A 78 11.29 -23.32 2.72
C PHE A 78 9.98 -22.82 3.32
N THR A 79 10.02 -22.51 4.61
CA THR A 79 8.99 -21.75 5.33
C THR A 79 9.65 -20.66 6.16
N HIS A 80 8.84 -19.81 6.81
CA HIS A 80 9.36 -18.75 7.67
C HIS A 80 8.33 -18.32 8.74
N ASN A 81 8.82 -17.81 9.85
CA ASN A 81 8.00 -17.43 11.01
C ASN A 81 6.81 -16.49 10.71
N PRO A 82 6.94 -15.42 9.90
CA PRO A 82 5.81 -14.54 9.60
C PRO A 82 4.62 -15.27 8.98
N VAL A 83 4.84 -16.17 8.02
CA VAL A 83 3.73 -16.87 7.36
C VAL A 83 3.11 -17.94 8.26
N GLU A 84 3.88 -18.66 9.05
CA GLU A 84 3.36 -19.65 10.00
C GLU A 84 2.47 -19.00 11.06
N ARG A 85 2.91 -17.84 11.58
CA ARG A 85 2.09 -17.04 12.51
C ARG A 85 0.82 -16.50 11.85
N LEU A 86 0.90 -16.02 10.61
CA LEU A 86 -0.28 -15.55 9.87
C LEU A 86 -1.27 -16.69 9.66
N ALA A 87 -0.81 -17.82 9.15
CA ALA A 87 -1.65 -19.00 8.93
C ALA A 87 -2.37 -19.45 10.22
N SER A 88 -1.63 -19.55 11.32
CA SER A 88 -2.20 -19.91 12.63
C SER A 88 -3.24 -18.93 13.12
N ARG A 89 -3.05 -17.62 12.90
CA ARG A 89 -4.04 -16.58 13.28
C ARG A 89 -5.29 -16.66 12.42
N LEU A 90 -5.14 -16.85 11.11
CA LEU A 90 -6.26 -16.99 10.19
C LEU A 90 -7.10 -18.23 10.51
N VAL A 91 -6.46 -19.37 10.76
CA VAL A 91 -7.16 -20.61 11.16
C VAL A 91 -7.98 -20.38 12.44
N LYS A 92 -7.39 -19.74 13.45
CA LYS A 92 -8.10 -19.44 14.70
C LYS A 92 -9.29 -18.49 14.47
N LEU A 93 -9.12 -17.48 13.59
CA LEU A 93 -10.17 -16.53 13.29
C LEU A 93 -11.39 -17.19 12.63
N PHE A 94 -11.15 -18.14 11.71
CA PHE A 94 -12.24 -18.79 10.97
C PHE A 94 -12.80 -20.03 11.66
N ASN A 95 -12.04 -20.68 12.54
CA ASN A 95 -12.48 -21.88 13.26
C ASN A 95 -13.11 -21.60 14.63
N ASN A 96 -13.13 -20.36 15.10
CA ASN A 96 -13.84 -19.94 16.31
C ASN A 96 -15.36 -19.82 16.01
N LYS A 97 -16.02 -20.94 15.81
CA LYS A 97 -17.49 -21.07 15.84
C LYS A 97 -17.90 -21.81 17.10
#